data_f7b53c2152fc3b59749acfa3f9cf6002
#
_entry.id   f7b53c2152fc3b59749acfa3f9cf6002
#
_cell.length_a   1.000
_cell.length_b   1.000
_cell.length_c   1.000
_cell.angle_alpha   90.00
_cell.angle_beta   90.00
_cell.angle_gamma   90.00
#
_symmetry.space_group_name_H-M   'P 1'
#
loop_
_entity.id
_entity.type
_entity.pdbx_description
1 polymer ?
#
loop_
_entity_poly.entity_id
_entity_poly.type
_entity_poly.pdbx_seq_one_letter_code
_entity_poly.pdbx_strand_id
1 'polypeptide(L)'
;DFIKKNIQYPEIARKNGIQGRVIVGVVVDKNGSVTNLTILKSIDPYLDKEAIRVIRLMPKWKPGTQMDKPVKVKYAIPVSFKLAD
;
A
#
# COMPACT_ATOMS: atom_id res chain seq x y z
N ASP A 1 -5.89 -10.23 -6.11
CA ASP A 1 -5.52 -9.07 -5.32
C ASP A 1 -4.84 -8.03 -6.18
N PHE A 2 -5.31 -6.78 -6.10
CA PHE A 2 -4.81 -5.68 -6.93
C PHE A 2 -3.30 -5.45 -6.73
N ILE A 3 -2.85 -5.42 -5.47
CA ILE A 3 -1.45 -5.17 -5.17
C ILE A 3 -0.58 -6.26 -5.80
N LYS A 4 -0.95 -7.51 -5.61
CA LYS A 4 -0.19 -8.64 -6.13
C LYS A 4 -0.07 -8.62 -7.65
N LYS A 5 -1.13 -8.16 -8.34
CA LYS A 5 -1.16 -8.10 -9.80
C LYS A 5 -0.38 -6.94 -10.37
N ASN A 6 -0.25 -5.85 -9.62
CA ASN A 6 0.29 -4.60 -10.15
C ASN A 6 1.63 -4.19 -9.55
N ILE A 7 2.09 -4.88 -8.52
CA ILE A 7 3.36 -4.56 -7.88
C ILE A 7 4.52 -4.95 -8.78
N GLN A 8 5.53 -4.09 -8.83
CA GLN A 8 6.76 -4.34 -9.57
C GLN A 8 7.92 -4.33 -8.60
N TYR A 9 8.69 -5.41 -8.59
CA TYR A 9 9.85 -5.48 -7.71
C TYR A 9 10.93 -4.56 -8.26
N PRO A 10 11.35 -3.53 -7.49
CA PRO A 10 12.43 -2.65 -7.98
C PRO A 10 13.70 -3.45 -8.25
N GLU A 11 14.28 -3.25 -9.44
CA GLU A 11 15.40 -4.06 -9.86
C GLU A 11 16.60 -3.93 -8.94
N ILE A 12 16.88 -2.71 -8.46
CA ILE A 12 18.02 -2.49 -7.56
C ILE A 12 17.83 -3.22 -6.24
N ALA A 13 16.61 -3.27 -5.72
CA ALA A 13 16.31 -4.03 -4.50
C ALA A 13 16.42 -5.52 -4.76
N ARG A 14 15.94 -5.99 -5.90
CA ARG A 14 16.03 -7.40 -6.27
C ARG A 14 17.49 -7.85 -6.38
N LYS A 15 18.31 -7.05 -7.04
CA LYS A 15 19.74 -7.37 -7.20
C LYS A 15 20.48 -7.44 -5.87
N ASN A 16 20.06 -6.65 -4.91
CA ASN A 16 20.70 -6.60 -3.60
C ASN A 16 20.04 -7.54 -2.58
N GLY A 17 19.10 -8.38 -3.02
CA GLY A 17 18.47 -9.34 -2.15
C GLY A 17 17.60 -8.72 -1.07
N ILE A 18 17.11 -7.49 -1.28
CA ILE A 18 16.30 -6.79 -0.28
C ILE A 18 14.85 -7.26 -0.39
N GLN A 19 14.35 -7.78 0.71
CA GLN A 19 12.97 -8.25 0.78
C GLN A 19 12.39 -7.95 2.15
N GLY A 20 11.07 -8.02 2.26
CA GLY A 20 10.39 -7.75 3.51
C GLY A 20 9.00 -7.19 3.27
N ARG A 21 8.40 -6.69 4.32
CA ARG A 21 7.05 -6.15 4.28
C ARG A 21 7.07 -4.68 4.64
N VAL A 22 6.61 -3.86 3.71
CA VAL A 22 6.39 -2.43 3.95
C VAL A 22 4.96 -2.27 4.42
N ILE A 23 4.76 -1.53 5.51
CA ILE A 23 3.41 -1.26 6.00
C ILE A 23 3.09 0.20 5.72
N VAL A 24 2.03 0.42 4.95
CA VAL A 24 1.60 1.75 4.53
C VAL A 24 0.31 2.10 5.23
N GLY A 25 0.32 3.23 5.93
CA GLY A 25 -0.90 3.78 6.51
C GLY A 25 -1.65 4.58 5.47
N VAL A 26 -2.95 4.38 5.37
CA VAL A 26 -3.79 5.10 4.42
C VAL A 26 -5.06 5.57 5.11
N VAL A 27 -5.62 6.64 4.59
CA VAL A 27 -6.96 7.10 4.99
C VAL A 27 -7.87 6.90 3.79
N VAL A 28 -8.97 6.19 3.99
CA VAL A 28 -10.02 6.08 2.99
C VAL A 28 -11.08 7.12 3.32
N ASP A 29 -11.22 8.09 2.44
CA ASP A 29 -12.14 9.19 2.63
C ASP A 29 -13.60 8.73 2.43
N LYS A 30 -14.53 9.62 2.74
CA LYS A 30 -15.97 9.35 2.65
C LYS A 30 -16.42 8.93 1.25
N ASN A 31 -15.70 9.40 0.22
CA ASN A 31 -16.01 9.06 -1.17
C ASN A 31 -15.23 7.84 -1.67
N GLY A 32 -14.50 7.15 -0.80
CA GLY A 32 -13.71 5.99 -1.19
C GLY A 32 -12.33 6.30 -1.73
N SER A 33 -11.93 7.56 -1.75
CA SER A 33 -10.60 7.95 -2.22
C SER A 33 -9.54 7.64 -1.15
N VAL A 34 -8.41 7.10 -1.59
CA VAL A 34 -7.27 6.84 -0.69
C VAL A 34 -6.45 8.11 -0.59
N THR A 35 -6.23 8.57 0.64
CA THR A 35 -5.49 9.79 0.92
C THR A 35 -4.48 9.56 2.05
N ASN A 36 -3.62 10.55 2.29
CA ASN A 36 -2.69 10.57 3.42
C ASN A 36 -1.87 9.29 3.56
N LEU A 37 -1.18 8.93 2.46
CA LEU A 37 -0.30 7.77 2.45
C LEU A 37 0.94 8.04 3.31
N THR A 38 1.18 7.19 4.30
CA THR A 38 2.36 7.29 5.16
C THR A 38 3.01 5.92 5.29
N ILE A 39 4.34 5.91 5.45
CA ILE A 39 5.07 4.67 5.70
C ILE A 39 5.08 4.43 7.21
N LEU A 40 4.38 3.39 7.64
CA LEU A 40 4.35 3.00 9.05
C LEU A 40 5.52 2.09 9.41
N LYS A 41 5.92 1.23 8.47
CA LYS A 41 7.10 0.39 8.64
C LYS A 41 7.86 0.37 7.33
N SER A 42 9.09 0.87 7.38
CA SER A 42 10.00 0.94 6.22
C SER A 42 10.92 -0.26 6.20
N ILE A 43 11.24 -0.74 5.01
CA ILE A 43 12.27 -1.76 4.79
C ILE A 43 13.43 -1.12 4.04
N ASP A 44 13.14 -0.42 2.96
CA ASP A 44 14.13 0.12 2.05
C ASP A 44 13.47 1.20 1.21
N PRO A 45 14.18 2.31 0.88
CA PRO A 45 13.57 3.40 0.12
C PRO A 45 12.95 2.97 -1.21
N TYR A 46 13.57 2.04 -1.92
CA TYR A 46 13.03 1.57 -3.20
C TYR A 46 11.76 0.77 -3.02
N LEU A 47 11.71 -0.10 -1.99
CA LEU A 47 10.50 -0.88 -1.69
C LEU A 47 9.39 0.03 -1.18
N ASP A 48 9.73 0.99 -0.32
CA ASP A 48 8.75 1.93 0.22
C ASP A 48 8.09 2.74 -0.89
N LYS A 49 8.89 3.23 -1.83
CA LYS A 49 8.39 4.00 -2.97
C LYS A 49 7.46 3.18 -3.85
N GLU A 50 7.81 1.93 -4.11
CA GLU A 50 6.97 1.04 -4.91
C GLU A 50 5.68 0.70 -4.21
N ALA A 51 5.71 0.49 -2.89
CA ALA A 51 4.51 0.23 -2.12
C ALA A 51 3.52 1.40 -2.24
N ILE A 52 4.01 2.63 -2.13
CA ILE A 52 3.16 3.82 -2.27
C ILE A 52 2.63 3.93 -3.70
N ARG A 53 3.48 3.68 -4.69
CA ARG A 53 3.07 3.76 -6.10
C ARG A 53 1.89 2.83 -6.39
N VAL A 54 1.99 1.58 -5.98
CA VAL A 54 0.95 0.59 -6.29
C VAL A 54 -0.35 0.88 -5.56
N ILE A 55 -0.26 1.39 -4.32
CA ILE A 55 -1.46 1.73 -3.56
C ILE A 55 -2.19 2.92 -4.20
N ARG A 56 -1.45 3.90 -4.74
CA ARG A 56 -2.05 5.04 -5.43
C ARG A 56 -2.79 4.65 -6.70
N LEU A 57 -2.43 3.52 -7.30
CA LEU A 57 -3.11 3.03 -8.51
C LEU A 57 -4.43 2.32 -8.20
N MET A 58 -4.69 2.01 -6.95
CA MET A 58 -5.89 1.27 -6.58
C MET A 58 -7.15 2.08 -6.92
N PRO A 59 -8.19 1.40 -7.41
CA PRO A 59 -9.46 2.07 -7.63
C PRO A 59 -10.07 2.51 -6.30
N LYS A 60 -11.12 3.30 -6.39
CA LYS A 60 -11.80 3.76 -5.18
C LYS A 60 -12.21 2.59 -4.30
N TRP A 61 -11.99 2.72 -3.01
CA TRP A 61 -12.40 1.76 -2.03
C TRP A 61 -13.84 2.01 -1.62
N LYS A 62 -14.48 0.95 -1.13
CA LYS A 62 -15.77 1.12 -0.49
C LYS A 62 -15.55 1.84 0.83
N PRO A 63 -16.14 3.03 1.05
CA PRO A 63 -15.93 3.73 2.31
C PRO A 63 -16.56 2.99 3.49
N GLY A 64 -15.99 3.18 4.67
CA GLY A 64 -16.60 2.71 5.89
C GLY A 64 -17.91 3.45 6.15
N THR A 65 -18.78 2.85 6.92
CA THR A 65 -20.05 3.48 7.28
C THR A 65 -20.25 3.45 8.80
N GLN A 66 -20.91 4.47 9.30
CA GLN A 66 -21.34 4.54 10.70
C GLN A 66 -22.73 5.11 10.71
N MET A 67 -23.69 4.39 11.28
CA MET A 67 -25.10 4.79 11.26
C MET A 67 -25.58 5.11 9.85
N ASP A 68 -25.21 4.24 8.88
CA ASP A 68 -25.54 4.34 7.46
C ASP A 68 -24.96 5.56 6.75
N LYS A 69 -23.99 6.25 7.36
CA LYS A 69 -23.32 7.38 6.75
C LYS A 69 -21.86 7.05 6.47
N PRO A 70 -21.31 7.45 5.31
CA PRO A 70 -19.90 7.24 5.01
C PRO A 70 -19.01 7.99 5.99
N VAL A 71 -17.93 7.36 6.42
CA VAL A 71 -16.95 7.98 7.33
C VAL A 71 -15.55 7.70 6.84
N LYS A 72 -14.61 8.54 7.25
CA LYS A 72 -13.19 8.31 7.04
C LYS A 72 -12.73 7.12 7.87
N VAL A 73 -11.89 6.27 7.28
CA VAL A 73 -11.32 5.14 7.99
C VAL A 73 -9.83 5.07 7.71
N LYS A 74 -9.05 4.78 8.75
CA LYS A 74 -7.61 4.55 8.62
C LYS A 74 -7.34 3.06 8.52
N TYR A 75 -6.47 2.69 7.57
CA TYR A 75 -6.03 1.31 7.42
C TYR A 75 -4.52 1.23 7.39
N ALA A 76 -3.98 0.09 7.81
CA ALA A 76 -2.59 -0.26 7.62
C ALA A 76 -2.54 -1.38 6.58
N ILE A 77 -1.88 -1.12 5.45
CA ILE A 77 -1.82 -2.08 4.35
C ILE A 77 -0.42 -2.67 4.27
N PRO A 78 -0.26 -3.97 4.49
CA PRO A 78 1.04 -4.60 4.30
C PRO A 78 1.27 -4.88 2.82
N VAL A 79 2.44 -4.49 2.34
CA VAL A 79 2.89 -4.77 0.97
C VAL A 79 4.12 -5.67 1.08
N SER A 80 3.98 -6.91 0.67
CA SER A 80 5.05 -7.89 0.80
C SER A 80 5.91 -7.94 -0.44
N PHE A 81 7.22 -7.89 -0.23
CA PHE A 81 8.23 -8.07 -1.26
C PHE A 81 9.03 -9.32 -0.92
N LYS A 82 8.83 -10.36 -1.71
CA LYS A 82 9.50 -11.63 -1.47
C LYS A 82 10.17 -12.09 -2.76
N LEU A 83 11.45 -12.42 -2.64
CA LEU A 83 12.19 -12.95 -3.77
C LEU A 83 11.86 -14.43 -3.97
N ALA A 84 11.75 -14.80 -5.23
CA ALA A 84 11.60 -16.22 -5.58
C ALA A 84 12.93 -16.93 -5.35
N ASP A 85 12.85 -18.15 -4.86
CA ASP A 85 14.03 -18.98 -4.66
C ASP A 85 14.59 -19.49 -6.00
#